data_87695e9d9c64a836948f14eb60c5ef4a
#
_entry.id   87695e9d9c64a836948f14eb60c5ef4a
#
_cell.length_a   1.000
_cell.length_b   1.000
_cell.length_c   1.000
_cell.angle_alpha   90.00
_cell.angle_beta   90.00
_cell.angle_gamma   90.00
#
_symmetry.space_group_name_H-M   'P 1'
#
loop_
_entity.id
_entity.type
_entity.pdbx_description
1 polymer ?
#
loop_
_entity_poly.entity_id
_entity_poly.type
_entity_poly.pdbx_seq_one_letter_code
_entity_poly.pdbx_strand_id
1 'polypeptide(L)'
;MAYCAKRMPKGAVSGEIIAGIEPVEDTIAAIDHIAGLGAFPTVCVFRPTVGADMESWAPPKYDEMRAVMLHVYDACRKNWIPIGAAPNIEVSLVVNPDDAALLAPRDRTFWAYEAYRRTARVAAAPLFAWRRRARSRRFPGVTGGGATAGPASRGDSAAA
;
A
#
# COMPACT_ATOMS: atom_id res chain seq x y z
N MET A 1 6.64 11.89 -12.48
CA MET A 1 5.35 11.21 -12.28
C MET A 1 4.34 11.53 -13.37
N ALA A 2 3.95 12.79 -13.61
CA ALA A 2 2.92 13.20 -14.58
C ALA A 2 3.13 12.65 -16.01
N TYR A 3 4.37 12.60 -16.50
CA TYR A 3 4.71 12.03 -17.80
C TYR A 3 4.35 10.53 -17.89
N CYS A 4 4.65 9.75 -16.86
CA CYS A 4 4.33 8.32 -16.83
C CYS A 4 2.82 8.09 -16.67
N ALA A 5 2.16 8.85 -15.79
CA ALA A 5 0.72 8.75 -15.55
C ALA A 5 -0.12 9.02 -16.80
N LYS A 6 0.35 9.90 -17.70
CA LYS A 6 -0.32 10.16 -19.00
C LYS A 6 -0.20 9.02 -20.02
N ARG A 7 0.77 8.12 -19.86
CA ARG A 7 1.09 7.04 -20.82
C ARG A 7 0.75 5.65 -20.32
N MET A 8 0.48 5.51 -19.04
CA MET A 8 0.17 4.23 -18.42
C MET A 8 -1.29 4.20 -17.96
N PRO A 9 -1.89 3.02 -17.84
CA PRO A 9 -3.23 2.89 -17.28
C PRO A 9 -3.33 3.54 -15.90
N LYS A 10 -4.51 4.06 -15.57
CA LYS A 10 -4.79 4.66 -14.26
C LYS A 10 -4.44 3.68 -13.11
N GLY A 11 -3.71 4.15 -12.12
CA GLY A 11 -3.22 3.34 -11.00
C GLY A 11 -2.02 2.44 -11.31
N ALA A 12 -1.45 2.51 -12.53
CA ALA A 12 -0.24 1.75 -12.87
C ALA A 12 1.08 2.43 -12.45
N VAL A 13 1.01 3.72 -12.10
CA VAL A 13 2.13 4.51 -11.56
C VAL A 13 1.84 4.77 -10.11
N SER A 14 2.83 4.60 -9.24
CA SER A 14 2.73 4.96 -7.82
C SER A 14 3.67 6.11 -7.46
N GLY A 15 3.24 6.91 -6.48
CA GLY A 15 4.12 7.84 -5.75
C GLY A 15 4.21 7.38 -4.30
N GLU A 16 5.40 7.42 -3.73
CA GLU A 16 5.64 7.02 -2.36
C GLU A 16 5.76 8.25 -1.46
N ILE A 17 5.10 8.22 -0.32
CA ILE A 17 5.06 9.28 0.69
C ILE A 17 5.40 8.64 2.03
N ILE A 18 6.18 9.32 2.87
CA ILE A 18 6.44 8.90 4.24
C ILE A 18 5.67 9.82 5.18
N ALA A 19 4.53 9.35 5.69
CA ALA A 19 3.69 10.09 6.61
C ALA A 19 4.28 10.11 8.03
N GLY A 20 4.21 11.26 8.69
CA GLY A 20 4.70 11.46 10.06
C GLY A 20 6.07 12.14 10.15
N ILE A 21 6.67 12.53 9.03
CA ILE A 21 7.86 13.38 8.96
C ILE A 21 7.44 14.85 8.79
N GLU A 22 6.41 15.07 7.99
CA GLU A 22 5.84 16.38 7.69
C GLU A 22 4.48 16.55 8.36
N PRO A 23 3.93 17.77 8.45
CA PRO A 23 2.57 18.01 8.90
C PRO A 23 1.56 17.17 8.12
N VAL A 24 0.48 16.77 8.78
CA VAL A 24 -0.57 15.92 8.16
C VAL A 24 -1.17 16.57 6.93
N GLU A 25 -1.32 17.89 6.93
CA GLU A 25 -1.86 18.68 5.84
C GLU A 25 -1.01 18.56 4.57
N ASP A 26 0.31 18.56 4.71
CA ASP A 26 1.25 18.41 3.59
C ASP A 26 1.21 16.99 3.03
N THR A 27 1.14 15.98 3.91
CA THR A 27 0.93 14.59 3.53
C THR A 27 -0.39 14.42 2.75
N ILE A 28 -1.48 15.04 3.19
CA ILE A 28 -2.79 15.02 2.53
C ILE A 28 -2.71 15.71 1.16
N ALA A 29 -2.06 16.88 1.07
CA ALA A 29 -1.87 17.59 -0.19
C ALA A 29 -1.06 16.75 -1.21
N ALA A 30 -0.03 16.04 -0.75
CA ALA A 30 0.75 15.13 -1.59
C ALA A 30 -0.08 13.95 -2.10
N ILE A 31 -0.93 13.37 -1.25
CA ILE A 31 -1.87 12.30 -1.64
C ILE A 31 -2.82 12.80 -2.73
N ASP A 32 -3.42 13.97 -2.54
CA ASP A 32 -4.35 14.56 -3.51
C ASP A 32 -3.65 14.87 -4.84
N HIS A 33 -2.44 15.39 -4.80
CA HIS A 33 -1.64 15.65 -5.99
C HIS A 33 -1.38 14.36 -6.78
N ILE A 34 -0.93 13.31 -6.12
CA ILE A 34 -0.63 12.02 -6.75
C ILE A 34 -1.90 11.39 -7.34
N ALA A 35 -2.98 11.37 -6.55
CA ALA A 35 -4.27 10.83 -6.99
C ALA A 35 -4.88 11.64 -8.14
N GLY A 36 -4.75 12.97 -8.12
CA GLY A 36 -5.17 13.87 -9.20
C GLY A 36 -4.47 13.62 -10.53
N LEU A 37 -3.24 13.11 -10.51
CA LEU A 37 -2.52 12.67 -11.70
C LEU A 37 -2.99 11.30 -12.22
N GLY A 38 -3.90 10.61 -11.53
CA GLY A 38 -4.30 9.24 -11.83
C GLY A 38 -3.28 8.19 -11.39
N ALA A 39 -2.29 8.60 -10.59
CA ALA A 39 -1.31 7.72 -9.98
C ALA A 39 -1.80 7.25 -8.60
N PHE A 40 -1.26 6.14 -8.14
CA PHE A 40 -1.62 5.55 -6.86
C PHE A 40 -0.69 6.08 -5.74
N PRO A 41 -1.22 6.73 -4.68
CA PRO A 41 -0.43 7.15 -3.54
C PRO A 41 -0.11 5.94 -2.64
N THR A 42 1.17 5.60 -2.53
CA THR A 42 1.67 4.63 -1.55
C THR A 42 2.15 5.40 -0.33
N VAL A 43 1.50 5.22 0.81
CA VAL A 43 1.86 5.92 2.04
C VAL A 43 2.49 4.93 3.01
N CYS A 44 3.75 5.21 3.36
CA CYS A 44 4.48 4.51 4.41
C CYS A 44 4.40 5.32 5.71
N VAL A 45 4.25 4.65 6.84
CA VAL A 45 4.26 5.30 8.16
C VAL A 45 5.71 5.45 8.62
N PHE A 46 6.11 6.66 8.99
CA PHE A 46 7.44 6.93 9.55
C PHE A 46 7.68 6.08 10.81
N ARG A 47 8.85 5.49 10.85
CA ARG A 47 9.31 4.71 12.00
C ARG A 47 10.75 5.08 12.31
N PRO A 48 11.03 5.61 13.52
CA PRO A 48 12.40 5.85 13.98
C PRO A 48 13.20 4.55 13.92
N THR A 49 14.41 4.63 13.38
CA THR A 49 15.30 3.46 13.24
C THR A 49 16.59 3.74 13.96
N VAL A 50 17.05 2.81 14.79
CA VAL A 50 18.30 2.91 15.53
C VAL A 50 19.49 3.13 14.58
N GLY A 51 20.33 4.10 14.88
CA GLY A 51 21.50 4.48 14.07
C GLY A 51 21.19 5.41 12.89
N ALA A 52 19.94 5.88 12.73
CA ALA A 52 19.58 6.89 11.74
C ALA A 52 19.56 8.30 12.36
N ASP A 53 19.72 9.34 11.55
CA ASP A 53 19.69 10.74 12.01
C ASP A 53 18.38 11.13 12.70
N MET A 54 17.28 10.44 12.35
CA MET A 54 15.94 10.63 12.91
C MET A 54 15.59 9.63 14.03
N GLU A 55 16.58 8.96 14.62
CA GLU A 55 16.33 7.96 15.67
C GLU A 55 15.58 8.53 16.88
N SER A 56 15.86 9.78 17.25
CA SER A 56 15.24 10.47 18.38
C SER A 56 13.86 11.09 18.09
N TRP A 57 13.39 11.01 16.85
CA TRP A 57 12.09 11.58 16.49
C TRP A 57 10.96 10.75 17.04
N ALA A 58 9.88 11.42 17.46
CA ALA A 58 8.68 10.72 17.89
C ALA A 58 7.98 10.03 16.71
N PRO A 59 7.44 8.83 16.90
CA PRO A 59 6.57 8.22 15.91
C PRO A 59 5.30 9.07 15.73
N PRO A 60 4.66 9.03 14.55
CA PRO A 60 3.43 9.79 14.29
C PRO A 60 2.30 9.35 15.22
N LYS A 61 1.40 10.28 15.56
CA LYS A 61 0.25 10.01 16.41
C LYS A 61 -0.79 9.16 15.68
N TYR A 62 -1.49 8.33 16.44
CA TYR A 62 -2.52 7.45 15.91
C TYR A 62 -3.62 8.21 15.14
N ASP A 63 -4.13 9.31 15.69
CA ASP A 63 -5.21 10.07 15.06
C ASP A 63 -4.78 10.72 13.73
N GLU A 64 -3.54 11.19 13.67
CA GLU A 64 -2.93 11.71 12.45
C GLU A 64 -2.85 10.62 11.36
N MET A 65 -2.36 9.45 11.73
CA MET A 65 -2.26 8.32 10.80
C MET A 65 -3.63 7.80 10.37
N ARG A 66 -4.60 7.77 11.28
CA ARG A 66 -5.98 7.41 10.95
C ARG A 66 -6.58 8.37 9.91
N ALA A 67 -6.35 9.66 10.05
CA ALA A 67 -6.80 10.66 9.08
C ALA A 67 -6.13 10.46 7.71
N VAL A 68 -4.82 10.23 7.68
CA VAL A 68 -4.06 9.94 6.45
C VAL A 68 -4.55 8.67 5.77
N MET A 69 -4.76 7.58 6.53
CA MET A 69 -5.26 6.31 5.99
C MET A 69 -6.62 6.46 5.32
N LEU A 70 -7.55 7.15 5.98
CA LEU A 70 -8.87 7.44 5.43
C LEU A 70 -8.76 8.29 4.17
N HIS A 71 -7.90 9.31 4.20
CA HIS A 71 -7.73 10.21 3.06
C HIS A 71 -7.15 9.51 1.82
N VAL A 72 -6.18 8.60 1.97
CA VAL A 72 -5.68 7.75 0.87
C VAL A 72 -6.81 7.01 0.19
N TYR A 73 -7.68 6.37 0.99
CA TYR A 73 -8.83 5.64 0.47
C TYR A 73 -9.81 6.56 -0.27
N ASP A 74 -10.15 7.68 0.33
CA ASP A 74 -11.11 8.64 -0.25
C ASP A 74 -10.57 9.31 -1.52
N ALA A 75 -9.30 9.68 -1.55
CA ALA A 75 -8.66 10.25 -2.74
C ALA A 75 -8.65 9.22 -3.90
N CYS A 76 -8.34 7.96 -3.61
CA CYS A 76 -8.38 6.91 -4.61
C CYS A 76 -9.81 6.60 -5.08
N ARG A 77 -10.79 6.58 -4.16
CA ARG A 77 -12.21 6.41 -4.46
C ARG A 77 -12.72 7.55 -5.37
N LYS A 78 -12.45 8.79 -5.01
CA LYS A 78 -12.84 9.99 -5.76
C LYS A 78 -12.28 9.99 -7.19
N ASN A 79 -11.07 9.52 -7.36
CA ASN A 79 -10.39 9.46 -8.65
C ASN A 79 -10.52 8.12 -9.38
N TRP A 80 -11.28 7.16 -8.85
CA TRP A 80 -11.43 5.81 -9.40
C TRP A 80 -10.09 5.13 -9.69
N ILE A 81 -9.17 5.17 -8.72
CA ILE A 81 -7.88 4.50 -8.79
C ILE A 81 -7.99 3.15 -8.08
N PRO A 82 -7.74 2.00 -8.77
CA PRO A 82 -7.93 0.68 -8.18
C PRO A 82 -6.77 0.33 -7.21
N ILE A 83 -6.85 0.83 -5.97
CA ILE A 83 -5.86 0.49 -4.93
C ILE A 83 -5.97 -0.99 -4.51
N GLY A 84 -4.82 -1.59 -4.16
CA GLY A 84 -4.76 -2.99 -3.76
C GLY A 84 -4.79 -3.98 -4.92
N ALA A 85 -4.69 -3.52 -6.18
CA ALA A 85 -4.59 -4.40 -7.34
C ALA A 85 -3.21 -5.08 -7.46
N ALA A 86 -2.15 -4.48 -6.92
CA ALA A 86 -0.81 -5.06 -6.89
C ALA A 86 -0.63 -5.96 -5.66
N PRO A 87 -0.37 -7.28 -5.85
CA PRO A 87 -0.42 -8.25 -4.75
C PRO A 87 0.82 -8.27 -3.83
N ASN A 88 1.75 -7.36 -3.99
CA ASN A 88 3.07 -7.43 -3.36
C ASN A 88 3.40 -6.26 -2.43
N ILE A 89 2.43 -5.42 -2.08
CA ILE A 89 2.62 -4.32 -1.14
C ILE A 89 1.80 -4.61 0.13
N GLU A 90 2.10 -5.72 0.76
CA GLU A 90 1.60 -6.07 2.10
C GLU A 90 2.75 -5.94 3.10
N VAL A 91 3.24 -4.72 3.29
CA VAL A 91 4.28 -4.44 4.29
C VAL A 91 3.63 -3.74 5.47
N SER A 92 4.01 -4.11 6.67
CA SER A 92 3.41 -3.63 7.93
C SER A 92 3.47 -2.11 8.16
N LEU A 93 4.27 -1.40 7.38
CA LEU A 93 4.44 0.06 7.47
C LEU A 93 3.69 0.83 6.37
N VAL A 94 3.07 0.13 5.43
CA VAL A 94 2.32 0.75 4.33
C VAL A 94 0.84 0.78 4.68
N VAL A 95 0.18 1.87 4.36
CA VAL A 95 -1.28 1.98 4.48
C VAL A 95 -1.94 0.93 3.59
N ASN A 96 -2.48 -0.10 4.22
CA ASN A 96 -3.16 -1.17 3.52
C ASN A 96 -4.55 -0.69 3.06
N PRO A 97 -4.90 -0.85 1.77
CA PRO A 97 -6.21 -0.45 1.25
C PRO A 97 -7.40 -1.12 1.93
N ASP A 98 -7.26 -2.36 2.37
CA ASP A 98 -8.34 -3.11 3.02
C ASP A 98 -8.59 -2.57 4.44
N ASP A 99 -7.53 -2.20 5.17
CA ASP A 99 -7.65 -1.58 6.49
C ASP A 99 -8.21 -0.15 6.38
N ALA A 100 -7.76 0.63 5.39
CA ALA A 100 -8.30 1.96 5.12
C ALA A 100 -9.79 1.95 4.75
N ALA A 101 -10.25 0.93 4.02
CA ALA A 101 -11.65 0.74 3.69
C ALA A 101 -12.54 0.53 4.92
N LEU A 102 -12.00 -0.02 6.03
CA LEU A 102 -12.76 -0.20 7.28
C LEU A 102 -13.11 1.14 7.95
N LEU A 103 -12.33 2.18 7.70
CA LEU A 103 -12.52 3.51 8.24
C LEU A 103 -13.51 4.36 7.42
N ALA A 104 -13.75 3.97 6.16
CA ALA A 104 -14.54 4.76 5.22
C ALA A 104 -16.05 4.63 5.48
N PRO A 105 -16.84 5.71 5.28
CA PRO A 105 -18.30 5.66 5.37
C PRO A 105 -18.87 4.75 4.27
N ARG A 106 -19.81 3.88 4.65
CA ARG A 106 -20.41 2.85 3.79
C ARG A 106 -21.60 3.39 3.01
N ASP A 107 -21.36 4.35 2.14
CA ASP A 107 -22.36 4.92 1.23
C ASP A 107 -22.46 4.13 -0.12
N ARG A 108 -23.32 4.63 -1.03
CA ARG A 108 -23.48 3.99 -2.36
C ARG A 108 -22.19 4.02 -3.17
N THR A 109 -21.40 5.09 -3.06
CA THR A 109 -20.15 5.26 -3.79
C THR A 109 -19.07 4.34 -3.24
N PHE A 110 -19.07 4.06 -1.93
CA PHE A 110 -18.22 3.06 -1.30
C PHE A 110 -18.45 1.67 -1.95
N TRP A 111 -19.70 1.21 -2.01
CA TRP A 111 -19.97 -0.12 -2.55
C TRP A 111 -19.65 -0.23 -4.03
N ALA A 112 -19.92 0.81 -4.82
CA ALA A 112 -19.56 0.85 -6.22
C ALA A 112 -18.03 0.79 -6.42
N TYR A 113 -17.28 1.56 -5.62
CA TYR A 113 -15.83 1.56 -5.66
C TYR A 113 -15.23 0.23 -5.19
N GLU A 114 -15.76 -0.39 -4.13
CA GLU A 114 -15.32 -1.70 -3.67
C GLU A 114 -15.55 -2.80 -4.73
N ALA A 115 -16.68 -2.79 -5.40
CA ALA A 115 -16.94 -3.70 -6.51
C ALA A 115 -15.94 -3.50 -7.66
N TYR A 116 -15.67 -2.24 -8.04
CA TYR A 116 -14.68 -1.89 -9.04
C TYR A 116 -13.27 -2.34 -8.62
N ARG A 117 -12.84 -2.03 -7.40
CA ARG A 117 -11.52 -2.38 -6.86
C ARG A 117 -11.30 -3.91 -6.86
N ARG A 118 -12.29 -4.68 -6.40
CA ARG A 118 -12.26 -6.14 -6.40
C ARG A 118 -12.18 -6.72 -7.80
N THR A 119 -12.97 -6.18 -8.72
CA THR A 119 -12.95 -6.61 -10.14
C THR A 119 -11.60 -6.33 -10.76
N ALA A 120 -11.04 -5.14 -10.55
CA ALA A 120 -9.71 -4.78 -11.04
C ALA A 120 -8.61 -5.70 -10.47
N ARG A 121 -8.69 -6.05 -9.18
CA ARG A 121 -7.76 -6.98 -8.52
C ARG A 121 -7.80 -8.38 -9.16
N VAL A 122 -9.00 -8.90 -9.37
CA VAL A 122 -9.18 -10.22 -10.03
C VAL A 122 -8.68 -10.20 -11.46
N ALA A 123 -8.99 -9.15 -12.23
CA ALA A 123 -8.54 -9.01 -13.61
C ALA A 123 -7.01 -8.83 -13.73
N ALA A 124 -6.39 -8.16 -12.76
CA ALA A 124 -4.93 -7.94 -12.75
C ALA A 124 -4.14 -9.18 -12.32
N ALA A 125 -4.71 -10.07 -11.52
CA ALA A 125 -4.02 -11.25 -10.96
C ALA A 125 -3.32 -12.14 -12.00
N PRO A 126 -3.96 -12.54 -13.12
CA PRO A 126 -3.31 -13.36 -14.12
C PRO A 126 -2.16 -12.64 -14.84
N LEU A 127 -2.27 -11.33 -15.05
CA LEU A 127 -1.21 -10.52 -15.65
C LEU A 127 0.03 -10.49 -14.73
N PHE A 128 -0.16 -10.30 -13.44
CA PHE A 128 0.93 -10.33 -12.46
C PHE A 128 1.55 -11.74 -12.35
N ALA A 129 0.74 -12.79 -12.36
CA ALA A 129 1.22 -14.17 -12.35
C ALA A 129 2.06 -14.48 -13.59
N TRP A 130 1.61 -14.06 -14.76
CA TRP A 130 2.36 -14.21 -16.02
C TRP A 130 3.68 -13.44 -16.00
N ARG A 131 3.67 -12.17 -15.58
CA ARG A 131 4.89 -11.36 -15.46
C ARG A 131 5.90 -11.96 -14.48
N ARG A 132 5.46 -12.47 -13.33
CA ARG A 132 6.34 -13.18 -12.39
C ARG A 132 7.00 -14.39 -13.02
N ARG A 133 6.23 -15.24 -13.73
CA ARG A 133 6.77 -16.41 -14.43
C ARG A 133 7.77 -16.02 -15.53
N ALA A 134 7.48 -14.99 -16.29
CA ALA A 134 8.37 -14.48 -17.32
C ALA A 134 9.69 -13.95 -16.73
N ARG A 135 9.61 -13.24 -15.57
CA ARG A 135 10.79 -12.71 -14.86
C ARG A 135 11.64 -13.84 -14.28
N SER A 136 11.04 -14.85 -13.65
CA SER A 136 11.76 -15.99 -13.09
C SER A 136 12.53 -16.79 -14.17
N ARG A 137 11.96 -16.88 -15.37
CA ARG A 137 12.66 -17.51 -16.52
C ARG A 137 13.86 -16.67 -17.01
N ARG A 138 13.79 -15.36 -16.91
CA ARG A 138 14.83 -14.44 -17.38
C ARG A 138 15.97 -14.27 -16.36
N PHE A 139 15.68 -14.47 -15.05
CA PHE A 139 16.62 -14.33 -13.92
C PHE A 139 16.42 -15.50 -12.95
N PRO A 140 16.93 -16.72 -13.27
CA PRO A 140 16.66 -17.93 -12.47
C PRO A 140 17.25 -17.90 -11.05
N GLY A 141 18.10 -16.92 -10.71
CA GLY A 141 18.69 -16.78 -9.35
C GLY A 141 17.98 -15.75 -8.47
N VAL A 142 16.99 -15.00 -8.96
CA VAL A 142 16.25 -13.99 -8.20
C VAL A 142 14.86 -14.54 -7.85
N THR A 143 14.80 -15.64 -7.12
CA THR A 143 13.57 -16.01 -6.42
C THR A 143 13.46 -15.12 -5.20
N GLY A 144 12.49 -14.19 -5.21
CA GLY A 144 12.18 -13.38 -4.03
C GLY A 144 11.95 -14.30 -2.84
N GLY A 145 12.67 -14.04 -1.75
CA GLY A 145 12.53 -14.80 -0.50
C GLY A 145 11.11 -14.63 0.05
N GLY A 146 10.22 -15.49 -0.38
CA GLY A 146 9.00 -15.79 0.32
C GLY A 146 9.41 -16.60 1.55
N ALA A 147 9.35 -15.97 2.72
CA ALA A 147 9.46 -16.68 3.98
C ALA A 147 8.40 -17.78 4.00
N THR A 148 8.80 -19.00 3.72
CA THR A 148 8.05 -20.17 4.16
C THR A 148 8.13 -20.15 5.68
N ALA A 149 7.04 -19.76 6.33
CA ALA A 149 6.86 -20.00 7.75
C ALA A 149 7.01 -21.53 7.98
N GLY A 150 8.17 -21.93 8.48
CA GLY A 150 8.38 -23.29 8.94
C GLY A 150 7.41 -23.59 10.09
N PRO A 151 6.96 -24.83 10.23
CA PRO A 151 6.05 -25.21 11.32
C PRO A 151 6.73 -24.91 12.66
N ALA A 152 6.03 -24.15 13.50
CA ALA A 152 6.45 -23.88 14.87
C ALA A 152 6.69 -25.23 15.58
N SER A 153 7.93 -25.48 15.94
CA SER A 153 8.29 -26.58 16.82
C SER A 153 7.63 -26.33 18.18
N ARG A 154 6.62 -27.13 18.50
CA ARG A 154 6.10 -27.23 19.87
C ARG A 154 7.25 -27.71 20.75
N GLY A 155 7.80 -26.81 21.54
CA GLY A 155 8.68 -27.18 22.64
C GLY A 155 7.87 -27.88 23.71
N ASP A 156 8.06 -29.17 23.85
CA ASP A 156 7.67 -29.94 25.01
C ASP A 156 8.46 -29.41 26.23
N SER A 157 7.79 -28.71 27.09
CA SER A 157 8.25 -28.43 28.44
C SER A 157 7.65 -29.50 29.35
N ALA A 158 8.38 -30.61 29.49
CA ALA A 158 8.11 -31.57 30.55
C ALA A 158 8.93 -31.17 31.79
N ALA A 159 8.23 -31.07 32.87
CA ALA A 159 8.51 -31.11 34.30
C ALA A 159 9.93 -31.55 34.76
N ALA A 160 10.46 -30.79 35.71
CA ALA A 160 11.02 -31.24 37.01
C ALA A 160 11.07 -30.02 37.94
#